data_9f910b7b76dbe35f340745fd560ca254
#
_entry.id   9f910b7b76dbe35f340745fd560ca254
#
_cell.length_a   1.000
_cell.length_b   1.000
_cell.length_c   1.000
_cell.angle_alpha   90.00
_cell.angle_beta   90.00
_cell.angle_gamma   90.00
#
_symmetry.space_group_name_H-M   'P 1'
#
loop_
_entity.id
_entity.type
_entity.pdbx_description
1 polymer ?
#
loop_
_entity_poly.entity_id
_entity_poly.type
_entity_poly.pdbx_seq_one_letter_code
_entity_poly.pdbx_strand_id
1 'polypeptide(L)'
;ELENVIHEQRRLIDAGLEALPKPEGPFQAAPRKCELIVGEWGNWHSSAFNARPALYQQCTMRDAVTTALTLDIFHRNTGDVRMACVAQSVNVLNSLFLTDGEHCILTPNYDVFDMYQVHQGAYTLGFEEKNKDPEVCIFASIKNDDIYVNLVNTSYSESKKIELKFKQCPEFVEAKTLYSKDPQNYNDARHPNRVRCKEG
;
A
#
# COMPACT_ATOMS: atom_id res chain seq x y z
N GLU A 1 3.78 -13.51 -0.23
CA GLU A 1 5.26 -13.56 -0.25
C GLU A 1 5.87 -12.45 0.61
N LEU A 2 5.53 -11.15 0.38
CA LEU A 2 6.06 -10.03 1.17
C LEU A 2 5.74 -10.15 2.67
N GLU A 3 4.52 -10.51 3.03
CA GLU A 3 4.10 -10.69 4.42
C GLU A 3 4.91 -11.76 5.15
N ASN A 4 5.22 -12.87 4.45
CA ASN A 4 6.10 -13.91 5.00
C ASN A 4 7.53 -13.40 5.24
N VAL A 5 8.04 -12.52 4.37
CA VAL A 5 9.35 -11.88 4.57
C VAL A 5 9.34 -10.99 5.81
N ILE A 6 8.29 -10.20 6.02
CA ILE A 6 8.14 -9.36 7.22
C ILE A 6 8.17 -10.22 8.49
N HIS A 7 7.39 -11.30 8.53
CA HIS A 7 7.33 -12.20 9.68
C HIS A 7 8.67 -12.90 9.93
N GLU A 8 9.36 -13.35 8.88
CA GLU A 8 10.68 -13.97 9.02
C GLU A 8 11.73 -12.99 9.55
N GLN A 9 11.76 -11.77 9.03
CA GLN A 9 12.65 -10.73 9.54
C GLN A 9 12.36 -10.40 11.01
N ARG A 10 11.09 -10.33 11.39
CA ARG A 10 10.69 -10.15 12.78
C ARG A 10 11.23 -11.27 13.65
N ARG A 11 11.02 -12.52 13.26
CA ARG A 11 11.52 -13.70 13.98
C ARG A 11 13.05 -13.69 14.16
N LEU A 12 13.79 -13.33 13.11
CA LEU A 12 15.25 -13.24 13.17
C LEU A 12 15.75 -12.15 14.12
N ILE A 13 15.09 -10.97 14.10
CA ILE A 13 15.43 -9.87 15.00
C ILE A 13 15.15 -10.26 16.45
N ASP A 14 14.01 -10.87 16.74
CA ASP A 14 13.66 -11.27 18.11
C ASP A 14 14.66 -12.31 18.65
N ALA A 15 15.00 -13.32 17.83
CA ALA A 15 16.02 -14.31 18.21
C ALA A 15 17.40 -13.67 18.43
N GLY A 16 17.76 -12.69 17.61
CA GLY A 16 19.01 -11.94 17.78
C GLY A 16 19.03 -11.12 19.08
N LEU A 17 17.92 -10.44 19.40
CA LEU A 17 17.79 -9.67 20.64
C LEU A 17 17.82 -10.55 21.89
N GLU A 18 17.22 -11.73 21.84
CA GLU A 18 17.27 -12.70 22.95
C GLU A 18 18.69 -13.24 23.20
N ALA A 19 19.49 -13.37 22.14
CA ALA A 19 20.88 -13.85 22.23
C ALA A 19 21.86 -12.79 22.76
N LEU A 20 21.47 -11.51 22.82
CA LEU A 20 22.35 -10.45 23.34
C LEU A 20 22.55 -10.57 24.85
N PRO A 21 23.78 -10.29 25.36
CA PRO A 21 24.03 -10.19 26.79
C PRO A 21 23.09 -9.16 27.44
N LYS A 22 22.44 -9.53 28.52
CA LYS A 22 21.64 -8.56 29.30
C LYS A 22 22.57 -7.48 29.87
N PRO A 23 22.23 -6.19 29.74
CA PRO A 23 23.05 -5.12 30.30
C PRO A 23 23.15 -5.29 31.82
N GLU A 24 24.40 -5.27 32.34
CA GLU A 24 24.67 -5.27 33.77
C GLU A 24 24.70 -3.82 34.28
N GLY A 25 24.03 -3.54 35.40
CA GLY A 25 24.08 -2.25 36.07
C GLY A 25 22.73 -1.54 36.29
N PRO A 26 22.74 -0.36 36.94
CA PRO A 26 21.51 0.33 37.35
C PRO A 26 20.71 0.95 36.21
N PHE A 27 21.26 1.00 35.01
CA PHE A 27 20.60 1.54 33.82
C PHE A 27 19.99 0.41 32.92
N GLN A 28 19.12 -0.39 33.50
CA GLN A 28 18.32 -1.32 32.72
C GLN A 28 17.25 -0.54 31.97
N ALA A 29 17.57 -0.08 30.78
CA ALA A 29 16.50 0.38 29.85
C ALA A 29 15.56 -0.79 29.59
N ALA A 30 14.23 -0.55 29.66
CA ALA A 30 13.26 -1.54 29.23
C ALA A 30 13.59 -1.99 27.81
N PRO A 31 13.52 -3.28 27.50
CA PRO A 31 13.81 -3.77 26.15
C PRO A 31 12.88 -3.06 25.15
N ARG A 32 13.47 -2.27 24.25
CA ARG A 32 12.72 -1.64 23.18
C ARG A 32 12.53 -2.66 22.07
N LYS A 33 11.29 -2.79 21.57
CA LYS A 33 11.04 -3.55 20.35
C LYS A 33 11.81 -2.89 19.21
N CYS A 34 12.62 -3.66 18.49
CA CYS A 34 13.30 -3.20 17.28
C CYS A 34 12.30 -3.31 16.12
N GLU A 35 11.84 -2.19 15.59
CA GLU A 35 10.87 -2.14 14.51
C GLU A 35 11.57 -2.21 13.13
N LEU A 36 10.84 -2.66 12.11
CA LEU A 36 11.32 -2.76 10.74
C LEU A 36 11.11 -1.44 9.99
N ILE A 37 12.11 -1.04 9.22
CA ILE A 37 12.00 0.02 8.22
C ILE A 37 12.24 -0.61 6.85
N VAL A 38 11.24 -0.55 5.97
CA VAL A 38 11.39 -0.94 4.56
C VAL A 38 11.90 0.27 3.79
N GLY A 39 13.22 0.31 3.55
CA GLY A 39 13.91 1.47 2.97
C GLY A 39 13.51 1.77 1.54
N GLU A 40 13.20 0.73 0.74
CA GLU A 40 12.69 0.85 -0.61
C GLU A 40 11.71 -0.28 -0.93
N TRP A 41 10.60 0.06 -1.59
CA TRP A 41 9.67 -0.91 -2.15
C TRP A 41 8.99 -0.37 -3.41
N GLY A 42 8.48 -1.27 -4.25
CA GLY A 42 7.75 -0.93 -5.45
C GLY A 42 7.88 -2.00 -6.53
N ASN A 43 7.16 -1.80 -7.64
CA ASN A 43 7.25 -2.66 -8.81
C ASN A 43 8.48 -2.28 -9.62
N TRP A 44 9.35 -3.24 -9.90
CA TRP A 44 10.50 -3.06 -10.75
C TRP A 44 10.38 -3.97 -11.96
N HIS A 45 10.05 -3.40 -13.10
CA HIS A 45 9.99 -4.16 -14.34
C HIS A 45 11.37 -4.26 -14.98
N SER A 46 11.67 -5.41 -15.57
CA SER A 46 12.98 -5.65 -16.22
C SER A 46 13.34 -4.60 -17.28
N SER A 47 12.35 -4.03 -17.96
CA SER A 47 12.53 -2.94 -18.92
C SER A 47 13.13 -1.66 -18.32
N ALA A 48 12.89 -1.39 -17.03
CA ALA A 48 13.39 -0.18 -16.37
C ALA A 48 14.93 -0.16 -16.27
N PHE A 49 15.59 -1.32 -16.17
CA PHE A 49 17.05 -1.40 -16.08
C PHE A 49 17.75 -0.93 -17.36
N ASN A 50 17.08 -1.04 -18.50
CA ASN A 50 17.60 -0.61 -19.80
C ASN A 50 16.99 0.70 -20.29
N ALA A 51 16.12 1.33 -19.49
CA ALA A 51 15.47 2.57 -19.85
C ALA A 51 16.46 3.76 -19.94
N ARG A 52 16.06 4.79 -20.69
CA ARG A 52 16.76 6.07 -20.74
C ARG A 52 15.72 7.19 -20.60
N PRO A 53 15.75 7.98 -19.53
CA PRO A 53 16.67 7.96 -18.38
C PRO A 53 16.66 6.60 -17.62
N ALA A 54 17.77 6.30 -16.94
CA ALA A 54 17.90 5.05 -16.20
C ALA A 54 16.78 4.86 -15.16
N LEU A 55 16.30 3.65 -15.04
CA LEU A 55 15.21 3.24 -14.14
C LEU A 55 13.86 3.97 -14.38
N TYR A 56 13.70 4.63 -15.54
CA TYR A 56 12.41 5.16 -15.93
C TYR A 56 11.41 4.01 -16.15
N GLN A 57 10.25 4.13 -15.55
CA GLN A 57 9.18 3.14 -15.63
C GLN A 57 7.83 3.84 -15.69
N GLN A 58 6.98 3.41 -16.63
CA GLN A 58 5.60 3.88 -16.70
C GLN A 58 4.76 3.15 -15.65
N CYS A 59 4.10 3.93 -14.78
CA CYS A 59 3.17 3.39 -13.79
C CYS A 59 1.77 3.28 -14.40
N THR A 60 1.24 2.05 -14.40
CA THR A 60 -0.06 1.70 -14.99
C THR A 60 -1.09 1.40 -13.90
N MET A 61 -2.35 1.13 -14.30
CA MET A 61 -3.38 0.66 -13.36
C MET A 61 -2.98 -0.65 -12.66
N ARG A 62 -2.26 -1.56 -13.33
CA ARG A 62 -1.70 -2.77 -12.71
C ARG A 62 -0.76 -2.43 -11.56
N ASP A 63 0.09 -1.42 -11.75
CA ASP A 63 1.03 -0.98 -10.71
C ASP A 63 0.29 -0.36 -9.52
N ALA A 64 -0.81 0.36 -9.77
CA ALA A 64 -1.68 0.88 -8.73
C ALA A 64 -2.31 -0.25 -7.89
N VAL A 65 -2.83 -1.31 -8.52
CA VAL A 65 -3.35 -2.48 -7.80
C VAL A 65 -2.27 -3.11 -6.92
N THR A 66 -1.07 -3.32 -7.45
CA THR A 66 0.05 -3.89 -6.67
C THR A 66 0.47 -2.97 -5.53
N THR A 67 0.47 -1.64 -5.76
CA THR A 67 0.75 -0.64 -4.74
C THR A 67 -0.28 -0.72 -3.60
N ALA A 68 -1.57 -0.80 -3.92
CA ALA A 68 -2.64 -0.95 -2.94
C ALA A 68 -2.47 -2.22 -2.08
N LEU A 69 -2.25 -3.37 -2.72
CA LEU A 69 -1.98 -4.64 -2.04
C LEU A 69 -0.76 -4.58 -1.12
N THR A 70 0.30 -3.90 -1.55
CA THR A 70 1.51 -3.74 -0.76
C THR A 70 1.28 -2.86 0.46
N LEU A 71 0.55 -1.75 0.31
CA LEU A 71 0.16 -0.88 1.41
C LEU A 71 -0.74 -1.62 2.42
N ASP A 72 -1.71 -2.41 1.95
CA ASP A 72 -2.54 -3.24 2.83
C ASP A 72 -1.71 -4.22 3.68
N ILE A 73 -0.65 -4.81 3.09
CA ILE A 73 0.27 -5.68 3.84
C ILE A 73 1.00 -4.88 4.93
N PHE A 74 1.53 -3.69 4.60
CA PHE A 74 2.20 -2.87 5.60
C PHE A 74 1.25 -2.42 6.71
N HIS A 75 0.03 -2.01 6.36
CA HIS A 75 -0.99 -1.62 7.34
C HIS A 75 -1.43 -2.77 8.25
N ARG A 76 -1.53 -3.99 7.74
CA ARG A 76 -1.78 -5.16 8.59
C ARG A 76 -0.63 -5.48 9.56
N ASN A 77 0.58 -5.11 9.18
CA ASN A 77 1.81 -5.41 9.93
C ASN A 77 2.40 -4.19 10.67
N THR A 78 1.60 -3.19 11.02
CA THR A 78 2.04 -1.96 11.72
C THR A 78 2.64 -2.23 13.10
N GLY A 79 2.38 -3.39 13.69
CA GLY A 79 3.06 -3.85 14.91
C GLY A 79 4.55 -4.14 14.71
N ASP A 80 4.99 -4.38 13.49
CA ASP A 80 6.36 -4.76 13.13
C ASP A 80 7.01 -3.76 12.17
N VAL A 81 6.26 -3.28 11.17
CA VAL A 81 6.74 -2.30 10.19
C VAL A 81 6.40 -0.88 10.63
N ARG A 82 7.44 -0.09 10.94
CA ARG A 82 7.28 1.29 11.38
C ARG A 82 7.21 2.29 10.24
N MET A 83 7.94 2.03 9.17
CA MET A 83 8.01 2.90 8.00
C MET A 83 8.29 2.07 6.74
N ALA A 84 7.69 2.49 5.63
CA ALA A 84 7.94 1.91 4.32
C ALA A 84 8.02 3.02 3.26
N CYS A 85 9.13 3.08 2.52
CA CYS A 85 9.42 4.14 1.57
C CYS A 85 9.25 3.63 0.14
N VAL A 86 8.36 4.25 -0.64
CA VAL A 86 8.21 3.89 -2.05
C VAL A 86 9.44 4.29 -2.87
N ALA A 87 9.86 3.45 -3.79
CA ALA A 87 10.98 3.72 -4.69
C ALA A 87 10.48 4.03 -6.12
N GLN A 88 10.46 5.34 -6.53
CA GLN A 88 10.71 6.55 -5.76
C GLN A 88 9.57 7.53 -6.04
N SER A 89 9.66 8.79 -5.55
CA SER A 89 8.53 9.71 -5.69
C SER A 89 8.36 10.25 -7.11
N VAL A 90 9.46 10.52 -7.84
CA VAL A 90 9.45 11.21 -9.13
C VAL A 90 10.29 10.48 -10.17
N ASN A 91 9.72 10.23 -11.35
CA ASN A 91 10.37 9.72 -12.57
C ASN A 91 11.07 8.37 -12.49
N VAL A 92 11.15 7.74 -11.34
CA VAL A 92 11.92 6.51 -11.11
C VAL A 92 11.03 5.40 -10.60
N LEU A 93 11.05 4.26 -11.28
CA LEU A 93 10.37 3.03 -10.88
C LEU A 93 8.89 3.25 -10.54
N ASN A 94 8.48 2.99 -9.31
CA ASN A 94 7.08 3.04 -8.85
C ASN A 94 6.62 4.48 -8.51
N SER A 95 6.96 5.45 -9.34
CA SER A 95 6.79 6.87 -9.06
C SER A 95 5.34 7.30 -8.87
N LEU A 96 5.18 8.34 -8.04
CA LEU A 96 3.91 9.03 -7.82
C LEU A 96 3.71 10.14 -8.85
N PHE A 97 4.80 10.76 -9.28
CA PHE A 97 4.82 11.86 -10.24
C PHE A 97 5.75 11.54 -11.41
N LEU A 98 5.30 11.91 -12.61
CA LEU A 98 6.15 11.97 -13.79
C LEU A 98 6.26 13.41 -14.25
N THR A 99 7.47 13.86 -14.57
CA THR A 99 7.71 15.16 -15.16
C THR A 99 8.16 15.01 -16.60
N ASP A 100 7.56 15.81 -17.49
CA ASP A 100 7.90 15.88 -18.91
C ASP A 100 7.84 17.35 -19.36
N GLY A 101 9.00 17.98 -19.48
CA GLY A 101 9.11 19.41 -19.73
C GLY A 101 8.44 20.23 -18.63
N GLU A 102 7.42 21.00 -18.99
CA GLU A 102 6.63 21.82 -18.05
C GLU A 102 5.48 21.04 -17.38
N HIS A 103 5.26 19.77 -17.76
CA HIS A 103 4.17 18.97 -17.25
C HIS A 103 4.58 18.20 -16.00
N CYS A 104 3.69 18.19 -14.99
CA CYS A 104 3.73 17.30 -13.86
C CYS A 104 2.49 16.40 -13.91
N ILE A 105 2.70 15.10 -14.07
CA ILE A 105 1.64 14.12 -14.30
C ILE A 105 1.52 13.25 -13.05
N LEU A 106 0.32 13.17 -12.49
CA LEU A 106 0.01 12.26 -11.40
C LEU A 106 -0.15 10.85 -11.97
N THR A 107 0.58 9.89 -11.44
CA THR A 107 0.44 8.49 -11.84
C THR A 107 -0.75 7.84 -11.14
N PRO A 108 -1.23 6.66 -11.59
CA PRO A 108 -2.23 5.91 -10.84
C PRO A 108 -1.78 5.53 -9.42
N ASN A 109 -0.47 5.39 -9.18
CA ASN A 109 0.08 5.15 -7.83
C ASN A 109 -0.15 6.34 -6.90
N TYR A 110 -0.09 7.58 -7.41
CA TYR A 110 -0.42 8.76 -6.63
C TYR A 110 -1.84 8.66 -6.07
N ASP A 111 -2.81 8.32 -6.91
CA ASP A 111 -4.21 8.20 -6.47
C ASP A 111 -4.37 7.13 -5.37
N VAL A 112 -3.62 6.03 -5.44
CA VAL A 112 -3.61 5.02 -4.35
C VAL A 112 -3.08 5.63 -3.06
N PHE A 113 -1.95 6.33 -3.10
CA PHE A 113 -1.41 6.99 -1.90
C PHE A 113 -2.37 8.02 -1.32
N ASP A 114 -3.04 8.80 -2.18
CA ASP A 114 -4.05 9.77 -1.77
C ASP A 114 -5.24 9.10 -1.07
N MET A 115 -5.77 8.02 -1.66
CA MET A 115 -6.86 7.23 -1.05
C MET A 115 -6.46 6.61 0.30
N TYR A 116 -5.20 6.22 0.46
CA TYR A 116 -4.70 5.54 1.66
C TYR A 116 -4.31 6.48 2.82
N GLN A 117 -4.30 7.79 2.61
CA GLN A 117 -3.99 8.78 3.67
C GLN A 117 -4.89 8.64 4.91
N VAL A 118 -6.12 8.21 4.74
CA VAL A 118 -7.10 8.03 5.83
C VAL A 118 -6.63 7.03 6.88
N HIS A 119 -5.79 6.07 6.51
CA HIS A 119 -5.25 5.06 7.41
C HIS A 119 -4.07 5.56 8.26
N GLN A 120 -3.51 6.74 7.98
CA GLN A 120 -2.41 7.30 8.75
C GLN A 120 -2.89 7.67 10.16
N GLY A 121 -2.28 7.03 11.17
CA GLY A 121 -2.67 7.20 12.57
C GLY A 121 -4.03 6.59 12.93
N ALA A 122 -4.57 5.71 12.09
CA ALA A 122 -5.74 4.90 12.38
C ALA A 122 -5.36 3.59 13.10
N TYR A 123 -6.34 2.95 13.72
CA TYR A 123 -6.19 1.60 14.28
C TYR A 123 -6.71 0.56 13.29
N THR A 124 -5.99 -0.54 13.13
CA THR A 124 -6.46 -1.67 12.31
C THR A 124 -7.75 -2.24 12.91
N LEU A 125 -8.77 -2.43 12.07
CA LEU A 125 -10.06 -2.99 12.45
C LEU A 125 -10.15 -4.44 11.98
N GLY A 126 -10.39 -5.35 12.92
CA GLY A 126 -10.66 -6.76 12.60
C GLY A 126 -12.08 -6.93 12.06
N PHE A 127 -12.24 -7.84 11.10
CA PHE A 127 -13.53 -8.20 10.49
C PHE A 127 -13.57 -9.69 10.15
N GLU A 128 -14.77 -10.22 9.89
CA GLU A 128 -14.99 -11.59 9.46
C GLU A 128 -15.31 -11.65 7.98
N GLU A 129 -14.62 -12.49 7.25
CA GLU A 129 -14.94 -12.81 5.85
C GLU A 129 -15.70 -14.15 5.80
N LYS A 130 -16.99 -14.11 5.48
CA LYS A 130 -17.81 -15.32 5.40
C LYS A 130 -17.54 -16.15 4.14
N ASN A 131 -17.30 -15.49 3.01
CA ASN A 131 -17.03 -16.13 1.72
C ASN A 131 -15.78 -15.45 1.14
N LYS A 132 -14.60 -15.99 1.46
CA LYS A 132 -13.33 -15.45 0.99
C LYS A 132 -13.17 -15.67 -0.51
N ASP A 133 -13.07 -14.57 -1.27
CA ASP A 133 -12.70 -14.60 -2.69
C ASP A 133 -11.19 -14.33 -2.80
N PRO A 134 -10.37 -15.23 -3.39
CA PRO A 134 -8.93 -15.05 -3.49
C PRO A 134 -8.51 -13.87 -4.38
N GLU A 135 -9.41 -13.37 -5.22
CA GLU A 135 -9.19 -12.20 -6.07
C GLU A 135 -9.58 -10.88 -5.40
N VAL A 136 -10.12 -10.92 -4.17
CA VAL A 136 -10.49 -9.71 -3.42
C VAL A 136 -9.66 -9.60 -2.15
N CYS A 137 -8.96 -8.50 -2.01
CA CYS A 137 -8.24 -8.16 -0.78
C CYS A 137 -8.99 -7.04 -0.05
N ILE A 138 -9.13 -7.21 1.26
CA ILE A 138 -9.83 -6.27 2.13
C ILE A 138 -8.89 -5.84 3.25
N PHE A 139 -8.88 -4.54 3.52
CA PHE A 139 -8.27 -3.98 4.71
C PHE A 139 -9.22 -2.98 5.34
N ALA A 140 -9.28 -2.92 6.66
CA ALA A 140 -10.13 -1.97 7.37
C ALA A 140 -9.38 -1.31 8.52
N SER A 141 -9.69 -0.04 8.76
CA SER A 141 -9.19 0.71 9.90
C SER A 141 -10.26 1.63 10.48
N ILE A 142 -10.03 2.12 11.69
CA ILE A 142 -10.91 3.07 12.38
C ILE A 142 -10.11 4.26 12.91
N LYS A 143 -10.64 5.46 12.72
CA LYS A 143 -10.07 6.71 13.21
C LYS A 143 -11.19 7.71 13.51
N ASN A 144 -11.24 8.24 14.72
CA ASN A 144 -12.24 9.22 15.16
C ASN A 144 -13.69 8.77 14.91
N ASP A 145 -14.00 7.48 15.18
CA ASP A 145 -15.29 6.83 14.94
C ASP A 145 -15.65 6.56 13.46
N ASP A 146 -14.84 7.06 12.52
CA ASP A 146 -15.00 6.74 11.11
C ASP A 146 -14.31 5.40 10.77
N ILE A 147 -15.01 4.56 10.01
CA ILE A 147 -14.47 3.28 9.50
C ILE A 147 -14.08 3.46 8.05
N TYR A 148 -12.84 3.12 7.76
CA TYR A 148 -12.28 3.12 6.41
C TYR A 148 -12.08 1.69 5.94
N VAL A 149 -12.57 1.38 4.74
CA VAL A 149 -12.47 0.03 4.16
C VAL A 149 -11.85 0.12 2.76
N ASN A 150 -10.73 -0.56 2.57
CA ASN A 150 -10.13 -0.76 1.27
C ASN A 150 -10.63 -2.06 0.67
N LEU A 151 -11.02 -2.02 -0.59
CA LEU A 151 -11.42 -3.17 -1.38
C LEU A 151 -10.57 -3.19 -2.65
N VAL A 152 -9.71 -4.19 -2.79
CA VAL A 152 -8.86 -4.34 -3.97
C VAL A 152 -9.30 -5.58 -4.74
N ASN A 153 -9.87 -5.39 -5.92
CA ASN A 153 -10.20 -6.45 -6.85
C ASN A 153 -9.01 -6.70 -7.79
N THR A 154 -8.43 -7.89 -7.72
CA THR A 154 -7.30 -8.30 -8.56
C THR A 154 -7.72 -9.04 -9.82
N SER A 155 -9.02 -9.32 -9.99
CA SER A 155 -9.53 -9.98 -11.19
C SER A 155 -9.34 -9.09 -12.41
N TYR A 156 -8.79 -9.66 -13.47
CA TYR A 156 -8.56 -8.96 -14.73
C TYR A 156 -9.88 -8.66 -15.47
N SER A 157 -10.88 -9.51 -15.33
CA SER A 157 -12.09 -9.52 -16.20
C SER A 157 -13.41 -9.43 -15.44
N GLU A 158 -13.40 -9.67 -14.12
CA GLU A 158 -14.63 -9.82 -13.37
C GLU A 158 -14.86 -8.70 -12.37
N SER A 159 -16.07 -8.16 -12.37
CA SER A 159 -16.54 -7.31 -11.28
C SER A 159 -16.97 -8.18 -10.11
N LYS A 160 -16.59 -7.78 -8.89
CA LYS A 160 -16.94 -8.49 -7.65
C LYS A 160 -17.99 -7.70 -6.87
N LYS A 161 -19.01 -8.41 -6.37
CA LYS A 161 -20.03 -7.82 -5.49
C LYS A 161 -19.66 -8.13 -4.05
N ILE A 162 -19.40 -7.08 -3.26
CA ILE A 162 -19.06 -7.19 -1.85
C ILE A 162 -20.20 -6.63 -1.02
N GLU A 163 -20.64 -7.37 -0.01
CA GLU A 163 -21.62 -6.94 0.98
C GLU A 163 -20.89 -6.65 2.29
N LEU A 164 -20.89 -5.40 2.72
CA LEU A 164 -20.36 -4.97 4.01
C LEU A 164 -21.49 -4.95 5.04
N LYS A 165 -21.30 -5.62 6.18
CA LYS A 165 -22.26 -5.66 7.29
C LYS A 165 -21.66 -4.99 8.52
N PHE A 166 -22.33 -3.96 9.01
CA PHE A 166 -21.95 -3.25 10.21
C PHE A 166 -22.92 -3.60 11.35
N LYS A 167 -22.44 -3.57 12.60
CA LYS A 167 -23.32 -3.75 13.79
C LYS A 167 -24.33 -2.61 13.91
N GLN A 168 -23.95 -1.41 13.52
CA GLN A 168 -24.80 -0.23 13.43
C GLN A 168 -24.75 0.29 12.00
N CYS A 169 -25.88 0.74 11.47
CA CYS A 169 -25.94 1.33 10.13
C CYS A 169 -25.13 2.64 10.13
N PRO A 170 -24.18 2.83 9.20
CA PRO A 170 -23.46 4.08 9.07
C PRO A 170 -24.42 5.21 8.71
N GLU A 171 -24.21 6.40 9.29
CA GLU A 171 -25.01 7.60 8.98
C GLU A 171 -24.68 8.18 7.60
N PHE A 172 -23.41 8.00 7.19
CA PHE A 172 -22.88 8.48 5.93
C PHE A 172 -21.96 7.45 5.30
N VAL A 173 -21.98 7.34 3.98
CA VAL A 173 -21.07 6.48 3.21
C VAL A 173 -20.54 7.29 2.04
N GLU A 174 -19.22 7.38 1.96
CA GLU A 174 -18.48 7.95 0.84
C GLU A 174 -17.64 6.86 0.20
N ALA A 175 -17.52 6.86 -1.11
CA ALA A 175 -16.70 5.90 -1.83
C ALA A 175 -15.75 6.61 -2.79
N LYS A 176 -14.49 6.18 -2.81
CA LYS A 176 -13.51 6.56 -3.83
C LYS A 176 -13.15 5.33 -4.65
N THR A 177 -13.13 5.46 -5.95
CA THR A 177 -12.85 4.34 -6.85
C THR A 177 -11.77 4.71 -7.84
N LEU A 178 -10.70 3.92 -7.88
CA LEU A 178 -9.68 3.94 -8.94
C LEU A 178 -9.88 2.73 -9.83
N TYR A 179 -10.17 2.98 -11.11
CA TYR A 179 -10.50 1.92 -12.05
C TYR A 179 -10.03 2.23 -13.47
N SER A 180 -9.57 1.23 -14.16
CA SER A 180 -9.39 1.23 -15.62
C SER A 180 -9.79 -0.11 -16.22
N LYS A 181 -10.46 -0.08 -17.37
CA LYS A 181 -10.82 -1.29 -18.12
C LYS A 181 -9.60 -2.06 -18.60
N ASP A 182 -8.52 -1.34 -18.94
CA ASP A 182 -7.25 -1.92 -19.35
C ASP A 182 -6.21 -1.69 -18.24
N PRO A 183 -5.65 -2.75 -17.64
CA PRO A 183 -4.63 -2.62 -16.58
C PRO A 183 -3.31 -2.00 -17.08
N GLN A 184 -3.09 -1.91 -18.38
CA GLN A 184 -1.94 -1.24 -18.96
C GLN A 184 -2.13 0.26 -19.14
N ASN A 185 -3.33 0.80 -18.89
CA ASN A 185 -3.57 2.23 -18.97
C ASN A 185 -2.74 3.00 -17.92
N TYR A 186 -2.21 4.13 -18.35
CA TYR A 186 -1.39 5.04 -17.59
C TYR A 186 -1.69 6.50 -17.94
N ASN A 187 -1.18 7.42 -17.15
CA ASN A 187 -1.26 8.85 -17.40
C ASN A 187 0.03 9.35 -18.06
N ASP A 188 -0.10 10.21 -19.05
CA ASP A 188 1.00 10.87 -19.76
C ASP A 188 0.64 12.34 -20.03
N ALA A 189 1.57 13.14 -20.59
CA ALA A 189 1.35 14.54 -20.88
C ALA A 189 0.17 14.80 -21.84
N ARG A 190 -0.16 13.84 -22.72
CA ARG A 190 -1.30 13.95 -23.66
C ARG A 190 -2.62 13.54 -23.00
N HIS A 191 -2.56 12.63 -22.02
CA HIS A 191 -3.71 12.07 -21.34
C HIS A 191 -3.47 12.03 -19.84
N PRO A 192 -3.36 13.20 -19.16
CA PRO A 192 -2.93 13.27 -17.75
C PRO A 192 -3.95 12.71 -16.76
N ASN A 193 -5.19 12.49 -17.20
CA ASN A 193 -6.31 12.03 -16.38
C ASN A 193 -6.98 10.76 -16.92
N ARG A 194 -6.25 9.91 -17.67
CA ARG A 194 -6.81 8.66 -18.22
C ARG A 194 -7.19 7.68 -17.11
N VAL A 195 -6.40 7.61 -16.08
CA VAL A 195 -6.63 6.76 -14.89
C VAL A 195 -6.58 7.67 -13.67
N ARG A 196 -7.74 7.99 -13.11
CA ARG A 196 -7.84 8.85 -11.94
C ARG A 196 -8.93 8.34 -11.00
N CYS A 197 -8.72 8.60 -9.72
CA CYS A 197 -9.72 8.36 -8.68
C CYS A 197 -11.01 9.15 -8.98
N LYS A 198 -12.16 8.53 -8.72
CA LYS A 198 -13.50 9.13 -8.81
C LYS A 198 -14.18 9.01 -7.47
N GLU A 199 -14.86 10.06 -7.08
CA GLU A 199 -15.77 10.07 -5.95
C GLU A 199 -17.15 9.58 -6.40
N GLY A 200 -17.79 8.75 -5.57
CA GLY A 200 -19.11 8.16 -5.80
C GLY A 200 -20.05 8.41 -4.64
#